data_7305303499002861e0bd168b8b689c36
#
_entry.id   7305303499002861e0bd168b8b689c36
#
_cell.length_a   1.000
_cell.length_b   1.000
_cell.length_c   1.000
_cell.angle_alpha   90.00
_cell.angle_beta   90.00
_cell.angle_gamma   90.00
#
_symmetry.space_group_name_H-M   'P 1'
#
loop_
_entity.id
_entity.type
_entity.pdbx_description
1 polymer ?
#
loop_
_entity_poly.entity_id
_entity_poly.type
_entity_poly.pdbx_seq_one_letter_code
_entity_poly.pdbx_strand_id
1 'polypeptide(L)'
;MQFARRLHLFAIIFVVIISVDISRAQEANKITINWDKTVKVSKTNATLQVVVNPPLRRGTPVHDNAYAAVRDLQADFVRYVPWLPYPKLGVAELEPPKDGKTFWDFTLIDPMTIDFLEATKGHSVILNFSTIPQWMFKDDKPATYPDDPNLAVWTYEHGHELRDPSGKEVADYFARILSWYTQGGFTDELGKRHDSGHHFSIPYWEVLNEPELEHQVDAEMYTRIYDEAVTAMHKVSPQTKFLGVSLAYPSNNPHFFEYFLDAKNHKLGVPLDYISYHFYAIPSNDETAENQQFSFFAQAEGFLNTVRFIEAIRLRLSPNTGTMVNEIGAISADDLVQGDPGHVTKPIPGSYWNLAGAMYAYIFSELTHIGIDVAGESQLVGYPTQFPSVSMVDWENGKPNPRFWVLKLLHDNFGPGDKLVDTQFVRGYVYASAVITRDGKKRVLLINKRDRPFEINVPGASGGQQSYVDGSTGFQPPASSKLASDKISLAGFSVSVVTLP
;
A
#
# COMPACT_ATOMS: atom_id res chain seq x y z
N MET A 1 -13.61 5.76 -73.50
CA MET A 1 -14.62 5.42 -72.47
C MET A 1 -14.21 4.36 -71.47
N GLN A 2 -13.22 3.51 -71.72
CA GLN A 2 -12.80 2.48 -70.75
C GLN A 2 -11.85 3.00 -69.63
N PHE A 3 -11.15 4.09 -69.80
CA PHE A 3 -10.24 4.65 -68.78
C PHE A 3 -10.98 5.37 -67.63
N ALA A 4 -12.11 6.01 -67.92
CA ALA A 4 -12.90 6.71 -66.89
C ALA A 4 -13.63 5.74 -65.95
N ARG A 5 -14.02 4.55 -66.41
CA ARG A 5 -14.70 3.53 -65.57
C ARG A 5 -13.73 2.86 -64.57
N ARG A 6 -12.43 2.73 -64.89
CA ARG A 6 -11.45 2.15 -63.97
C ARG A 6 -11.07 3.13 -62.86
N LEU A 7 -11.07 4.44 -63.09
CA LEU A 7 -10.79 5.44 -62.05
C LEU A 7 -11.89 5.54 -60.99
N HIS A 8 -13.16 5.38 -61.41
CA HIS A 8 -14.31 5.39 -60.49
C HIS A 8 -14.35 4.15 -59.60
N LEU A 9 -13.95 2.98 -60.10
CA LEU A 9 -13.91 1.75 -59.31
C LEU A 9 -12.81 1.79 -58.23
N PHE A 10 -11.62 2.37 -58.56
CA PHE A 10 -10.55 2.55 -57.59
C PHE A 10 -10.90 3.57 -56.50
N ALA A 11 -11.57 4.67 -56.82
CA ALA A 11 -12.00 5.67 -55.85
C ALA A 11 -13.07 5.12 -54.87
N ILE A 12 -14.01 4.29 -55.34
CA ILE A 12 -15.04 3.66 -54.53
C ILE A 12 -14.40 2.60 -53.59
N ILE A 13 -13.47 1.80 -54.04
CA ILE A 13 -12.76 0.81 -53.23
C ILE A 13 -11.91 1.51 -52.13
N PHE A 14 -11.23 2.61 -52.43
CA PHE A 14 -10.45 3.35 -51.45
C PHE A 14 -11.32 4.02 -50.38
N VAL A 15 -12.44 4.59 -50.75
CA VAL A 15 -13.41 5.18 -49.78
C VAL A 15 -14.05 4.11 -48.90
N VAL A 16 -14.35 2.93 -49.42
CA VAL A 16 -14.91 1.82 -48.63
C VAL A 16 -13.88 1.24 -47.67
N ILE A 17 -12.60 1.11 -48.05
CA ILE A 17 -11.55 0.62 -47.18
C ILE A 17 -11.31 1.61 -46.03
N ILE A 18 -11.24 2.93 -46.31
CA ILE A 18 -11.05 3.96 -45.25
C ILE A 18 -12.26 3.99 -44.30
N SER A 19 -13.47 3.88 -44.80
CA SER A 19 -14.68 3.87 -43.95
C SER A 19 -14.80 2.59 -43.07
N VAL A 20 -14.35 1.45 -43.56
CA VAL A 20 -14.30 0.19 -42.78
C VAL A 20 -13.23 0.25 -41.73
N ASP A 21 -12.07 0.82 -42.02
CA ASP A 21 -10.99 0.96 -41.00
C ASP A 21 -11.37 1.99 -39.91
N ILE A 22 -12.05 3.07 -40.26
CA ILE A 22 -12.54 4.07 -39.30
C ILE A 22 -13.61 3.46 -38.38
N SER A 23 -14.54 2.70 -38.95
CA SER A 23 -15.62 2.05 -38.18
C SER A 23 -15.07 0.97 -37.23
N ARG A 24 -14.10 0.17 -37.68
CA ARG A 24 -13.40 -0.81 -36.86
C ARG A 24 -12.56 -0.17 -35.75
N ALA A 25 -11.88 0.95 -36.05
CA ALA A 25 -11.13 1.72 -35.03
C ALA A 25 -12.07 2.35 -34.00
N GLN A 26 -13.27 2.76 -34.38
CA GLN A 26 -14.26 3.34 -33.50
C GLN A 26 -14.95 2.30 -32.61
N GLU A 27 -15.22 1.09 -33.12
CA GLU A 27 -15.67 -0.05 -32.31
C GLU A 27 -14.59 -0.56 -31.34
N ALA A 28 -13.33 -0.51 -31.73
CA ALA A 28 -12.22 -1.00 -30.91
C ALA A 28 -11.96 -0.17 -29.65
N ASN A 29 -12.48 1.06 -29.54
CA ASN A 29 -12.32 1.93 -28.37
C ASN A 29 -13.60 2.02 -27.52
N LYS A 30 -14.58 1.14 -27.73
CA LYS A 30 -15.83 1.11 -26.99
C LYS A 30 -15.78 0.08 -25.86
N ILE A 31 -16.12 0.50 -24.65
CA ILE A 31 -16.34 -0.40 -23.53
C ILE A 31 -17.71 -1.08 -23.66
N THR A 32 -17.78 -2.36 -23.35
CA THR A 32 -19.05 -3.07 -23.16
C THR A 32 -19.27 -3.32 -21.68
N ILE A 33 -20.39 -2.86 -21.14
CA ILE A 33 -20.75 -2.99 -19.73
C ILE A 33 -22.10 -3.68 -19.62
N ASN A 34 -22.15 -4.80 -18.90
CA ASN A 34 -23.41 -5.47 -18.56
C ASN A 34 -23.79 -5.12 -17.10
N TRP A 35 -24.58 -4.06 -16.95
CA TRP A 35 -25.00 -3.55 -15.63
C TRP A 35 -25.85 -4.53 -14.82
N ASP A 36 -26.49 -5.50 -15.48
CA ASP A 36 -27.37 -6.48 -14.84
C ASP A 36 -26.60 -7.72 -14.33
N LYS A 37 -25.32 -7.85 -14.72
CA LYS A 37 -24.47 -8.98 -14.33
C LYS A 37 -23.42 -8.58 -13.32
N THR A 38 -23.72 -8.73 -12.03
CA THR A 38 -22.74 -8.62 -10.95
C THR A 38 -21.78 -9.79 -10.99
N VAL A 39 -20.47 -9.51 -11.05
CA VAL A 39 -19.42 -10.53 -11.04
C VAL A 39 -18.82 -10.72 -9.65
N LYS A 40 -18.81 -9.67 -8.82
CA LYS A 40 -18.34 -9.71 -7.42
C LYS A 40 -18.92 -8.56 -6.62
N VAL A 41 -19.05 -8.74 -5.30
CA VAL A 41 -19.26 -7.65 -4.35
C VAL A 41 -17.91 -7.34 -3.71
N SER A 42 -17.50 -6.08 -3.76
CA SER A 42 -16.25 -5.59 -3.19
C SER A 42 -16.24 -5.73 -1.67
N LYS A 43 -15.09 -6.09 -1.12
CA LYS A 43 -14.75 -5.94 0.31
C LYS A 43 -13.48 -5.11 0.50
N THR A 44 -12.89 -4.61 -0.59
CA THR A 44 -11.58 -3.97 -0.61
C THR A 44 -11.66 -2.52 -0.15
N ASN A 45 -10.81 -2.19 0.80
CA ASN A 45 -10.58 -0.83 1.30
C ASN A 45 -9.31 -0.27 0.66
N ALA A 46 -9.40 0.94 0.07
CA ALA A 46 -8.24 1.71 -0.35
C ALA A 46 -7.71 2.50 0.87
N THR A 47 -6.44 2.36 1.19
CA THR A 47 -5.81 2.98 2.35
C THR A 47 -4.33 3.28 2.10
N LEU A 48 -3.62 3.73 3.12
CA LEU A 48 -2.19 4.01 3.06
C LEU A 48 -1.44 3.52 4.29
N GLN A 49 -0.10 3.51 4.18
CA GLN A 49 0.75 3.37 5.36
C GLN A 49 1.49 4.67 5.70
N VAL A 50 1.74 4.83 6.99
CA VAL A 50 2.56 5.89 7.59
C VAL A 50 3.81 5.23 8.17
N VAL A 51 4.92 5.34 7.46
CA VAL A 51 6.23 4.91 7.96
C VAL A 51 6.86 6.04 8.75
N VAL A 52 7.31 5.74 9.98
CA VAL A 52 7.93 6.74 10.86
C VAL A 52 9.24 7.25 10.28
N ASN A 53 9.34 8.57 10.16
CA ASN A 53 10.56 9.24 9.74
C ASN A 53 10.65 10.67 10.31
N PRO A 54 11.83 11.32 10.27
CA PRO A 54 12.05 12.65 10.83
C PRO A 54 11.08 13.75 10.35
N PRO A 55 10.67 13.83 9.06
CA PRO A 55 9.66 14.78 8.58
C PRO A 55 8.32 14.74 9.31
N LEU A 56 7.93 13.61 9.90
CA LEU A 56 6.69 13.47 10.66
C LEU A 56 6.78 13.93 12.12
N ARG A 57 7.95 14.40 12.57
CA ARG A 57 8.11 14.93 13.93
C ARG A 57 7.44 16.30 14.06
N ARG A 58 6.83 16.57 15.24
CA ARG A 58 6.26 17.89 15.57
C ARG A 58 7.28 19.01 15.36
N GLY A 59 6.83 20.13 14.76
CA GLY A 59 7.66 21.31 14.49
C GLY A 59 8.39 21.27 13.15
N THR A 60 8.27 20.20 12.36
CA THR A 60 8.75 20.19 10.98
C THR A 60 7.73 20.84 10.02
N PRO A 61 8.16 21.36 8.86
CA PRO A 61 7.24 21.92 7.86
C PRO A 61 6.25 20.90 7.28
N VAL A 62 6.55 19.62 7.39
CA VAL A 62 5.77 18.49 6.80
C VAL A 62 4.67 18.02 7.72
N HIS A 63 4.91 17.98 9.04
CA HIS A 63 4.06 17.37 10.06
C HIS A 63 2.57 17.72 9.91
N ASP A 64 2.23 19.00 10.00
CA ASP A 64 0.82 19.42 10.05
C ASP A 64 0.07 19.10 8.76
N ASN A 65 0.71 19.30 7.60
CA ASN A 65 0.12 19.01 6.30
C ASN A 65 -0.01 17.51 6.04
N ALA A 66 0.98 16.70 6.42
CA ALA A 66 0.93 15.25 6.28
C ALA A 66 -0.21 14.64 7.12
N TYR A 67 -0.31 15.02 8.39
CA TYR A 67 -1.42 14.55 9.24
C TYR A 67 -2.79 15.16 8.86
N ALA A 68 -2.81 16.35 8.25
CA ALA A 68 -4.03 16.89 7.65
C ALA A 68 -4.50 16.03 6.46
N ALA A 69 -3.58 15.57 5.62
CA ALA A 69 -3.88 14.65 4.52
C ALA A 69 -4.44 13.30 5.03
N VAL A 70 -3.87 12.74 6.11
CA VAL A 70 -4.41 11.52 6.73
C VAL A 70 -5.83 11.74 7.25
N ARG A 71 -6.08 12.85 7.96
CA ARG A 71 -7.44 13.21 8.43
C ARG A 71 -8.43 13.42 7.29
N ASP A 72 -8.01 14.05 6.18
CA ASP A 72 -8.88 14.27 5.01
C ASP A 72 -9.20 12.98 4.27
N LEU A 73 -8.30 12.00 4.28
CA LEU A 73 -8.53 10.71 3.65
C LEU A 73 -9.66 9.92 4.33
N GLN A 74 -9.76 9.96 5.67
CA GLN A 74 -10.75 9.22 6.47
C GLN A 74 -10.80 7.71 6.18
N ALA A 75 -9.65 7.11 5.90
CA ALA A 75 -9.56 5.71 5.55
C ALA A 75 -9.52 4.80 6.79
N ASP A 76 -10.13 3.62 6.67
CA ASP A 76 -9.92 2.51 7.58
C ASP A 76 -8.63 1.76 7.21
N PHE A 77 -8.09 0.99 8.16
CA PHE A 77 -6.89 0.16 8.00
C PHE A 77 -5.63 0.96 7.66
N VAL A 78 -5.55 2.23 8.10
CA VAL A 78 -4.29 2.99 7.97
C VAL A 78 -3.22 2.27 8.81
N ARG A 79 -2.11 1.92 8.17
CA ARG A 79 -1.01 1.19 8.81
C ARG A 79 0.06 2.14 9.30
N TYR A 80 0.53 1.96 10.54
CA TYR A 80 1.59 2.76 11.16
C TYR A 80 2.80 1.89 11.46
N VAL A 81 3.96 2.28 10.94
CA VAL A 81 5.18 1.48 10.99
C VAL A 81 6.35 2.30 11.51
N PRO A 82 6.66 2.23 12.82
CA PRO A 82 7.99 2.55 13.33
C PRO A 82 9.01 1.57 12.75
N TRP A 83 9.87 2.06 11.84
CA TRP A 83 10.71 1.23 11.00
C TRP A 83 12.21 1.44 11.26
N LEU A 84 13.01 0.43 10.92
CA LEU A 84 14.38 0.22 11.31
C LEU A 84 15.39 1.37 11.08
N PRO A 85 15.36 2.21 10.03
CA PRO A 85 16.44 3.17 9.86
C PRO A 85 16.48 4.28 10.92
N TYR A 86 15.41 4.41 11.73
CA TYR A 86 15.35 5.40 12.82
C TYR A 86 15.04 4.74 14.16
N PRO A 87 15.97 3.95 14.74
CA PRO A 87 15.69 3.14 15.92
C PRO A 87 15.25 3.97 17.15
N LYS A 88 15.78 5.19 17.34
CA LYS A 88 15.32 6.08 18.42
C LYS A 88 13.87 6.59 18.25
N LEU A 89 13.30 6.50 17.05
CA LEU A 89 11.92 6.87 16.78
C LEU A 89 10.96 5.67 16.80
N GLY A 90 11.47 4.43 16.89
CA GLY A 90 10.68 3.22 16.75
C GLY A 90 10.85 2.16 17.83
N VAL A 91 11.99 2.13 18.53
CA VAL A 91 12.32 1.11 19.53
C VAL A 91 12.25 1.68 20.94
N ALA A 92 11.35 1.14 21.75
CA ALA A 92 11.06 1.68 23.08
C ALA A 92 12.07 1.28 24.16
N GLU A 93 12.91 0.26 23.93
CA GLU A 93 13.96 -0.16 24.85
C GLU A 93 15.23 -0.50 24.07
N LEU A 94 16.07 0.52 23.82
CA LEU A 94 17.28 0.40 22.99
C LEU A 94 18.41 -0.36 23.67
N GLU A 95 18.44 -0.37 25.00
CA GLU A 95 19.48 -1.05 25.79
C GLU A 95 18.89 -2.22 26.59
N PRO A 96 19.61 -3.34 26.76
CA PRO A 96 19.14 -4.44 27.57
C PRO A 96 19.10 -4.06 29.06
N PRO A 97 18.18 -4.67 29.85
CA PRO A 97 18.14 -4.51 31.27
C PRO A 97 19.52 -4.81 31.90
N LYS A 98 20.01 -3.92 32.75
CA LYS A 98 21.31 -4.02 33.37
C LYS A 98 21.34 -3.40 34.78
N ASP A 99 22.08 -4.00 35.71
CA ASP A 99 22.27 -3.51 37.06
C ASP A 99 20.96 -3.18 37.81
N GLY A 100 19.91 -4.00 37.59
CA GLY A 100 18.59 -3.81 38.22
C GLY A 100 17.79 -2.64 37.62
N LYS A 101 18.11 -2.19 36.44
CA LYS A 101 17.39 -1.12 35.69
C LYS A 101 16.97 -1.58 34.32
N THR A 102 15.86 -1.02 33.86
CA THR A 102 15.34 -1.11 32.48
C THR A 102 15.48 0.25 31.79
N PHE A 103 15.47 0.26 30.47
CA PHE A 103 15.77 1.45 29.65
C PHE A 103 14.60 1.83 28.72
N TRP A 104 13.37 1.61 29.18
CA TRP A 104 12.16 2.00 28.47
C TRP A 104 12.07 3.52 28.31
N ASP A 105 12.01 3.99 27.04
CA ASP A 105 11.89 5.40 26.68
C ASP A 105 10.91 5.60 25.53
N PHE A 106 9.80 6.29 25.80
CA PHE A 106 8.79 6.63 24.83
C PHE A 106 8.81 8.13 24.42
N THR A 107 9.80 8.89 24.91
CA THR A 107 9.86 10.35 24.73
C THR A 107 9.78 10.78 23.27
N LEU A 108 10.41 10.04 22.36
CA LEU A 108 10.41 10.32 20.92
C LEU A 108 9.33 9.55 20.15
N ILE A 109 8.89 8.43 20.68
CA ILE A 109 7.91 7.53 20.03
C ILE A 109 6.50 8.04 20.24
N ASP A 110 6.14 8.41 21.48
CA ASP A 110 4.78 8.85 21.84
C ASP A 110 4.24 10.00 21.00
N PRO A 111 4.97 11.12 20.81
CA PRO A 111 4.43 12.23 20.02
C PRO A 111 3.99 11.82 18.62
N MET A 112 4.76 10.96 17.95
CA MET A 112 4.47 10.51 16.59
C MET A 112 3.32 9.51 16.56
N THR A 113 3.30 8.54 17.48
CA THR A 113 2.24 7.54 17.58
C THR A 113 0.91 8.18 17.97
N ILE A 114 0.91 9.13 18.92
CA ILE A 114 -0.29 9.84 19.35
C ILE A 114 -0.83 10.71 18.22
N ASP A 115 0.02 11.45 17.50
CA ASP A 115 -0.42 12.27 16.36
C ASP A 115 -1.04 11.44 15.25
N PHE A 116 -0.50 10.24 14.99
CA PHE A 116 -1.10 9.27 14.10
C PHE A 116 -2.47 8.79 14.59
N LEU A 117 -2.58 8.35 15.85
CA LEU A 117 -3.84 7.85 16.43
C LEU A 117 -4.93 8.93 16.48
N GLU A 118 -4.57 10.19 16.76
CA GLU A 118 -5.51 11.31 16.71
C GLU A 118 -5.89 11.68 15.27
N ALA A 119 -4.95 11.58 14.30
CA ALA A 119 -5.25 11.85 12.89
C ALA A 119 -6.19 10.80 12.27
N THR A 120 -6.19 9.57 12.79
CA THR A 120 -7.02 8.45 12.34
C THR A 120 -8.21 8.17 13.26
N LYS A 121 -8.53 9.08 14.17
CA LYS A 121 -9.57 8.90 15.17
C LYS A 121 -10.94 8.57 14.55
N GLY A 122 -11.56 7.49 15.01
CA GLY A 122 -12.84 7.00 14.50
C GLY A 122 -12.71 5.99 13.34
N HIS A 123 -11.49 5.72 12.89
CA HIS A 123 -11.18 4.75 11.85
C HIS A 123 -10.33 3.60 12.38
N SER A 124 -10.37 2.48 11.69
CA SER A 124 -9.54 1.32 12.02
C SER A 124 -8.07 1.59 11.68
N VAL A 125 -7.17 1.20 12.57
CA VAL A 125 -5.72 1.32 12.37
C VAL A 125 -5.02 -0.01 12.54
N ILE A 126 -3.88 -0.18 11.86
CA ILE A 126 -2.98 -1.31 12.02
C ILE A 126 -1.68 -0.75 12.62
N LEU A 127 -1.32 -1.16 13.84
CA LEU A 127 0.01 -0.84 14.38
C LEU A 127 0.99 -1.97 14.07
N ASN A 128 2.16 -1.58 13.59
CA ASN A 128 3.27 -2.47 13.33
C ASN A 128 4.57 -1.87 13.88
N PHE A 129 4.86 -2.11 15.15
CA PHE A 129 6.17 -1.80 15.74
C PHE A 129 7.17 -2.88 15.31
N SER A 130 7.57 -2.81 14.04
CA SER A 130 8.31 -3.88 13.35
C SER A 130 9.73 -4.06 13.86
N THR A 131 10.36 -2.96 14.26
CA THR A 131 11.75 -2.97 14.67
C THR A 131 11.84 -3.34 16.15
N ILE A 132 12.36 -4.53 16.43
CA ILE A 132 12.59 -5.01 17.79
C ILE A 132 13.97 -4.57 18.29
N PRO A 133 14.18 -4.49 19.61
CA PRO A 133 15.47 -4.14 20.18
C PRO A 133 16.60 -5.06 19.68
N GLN A 134 17.70 -4.48 19.20
CA GLN A 134 18.82 -5.24 18.66
C GLN A 134 19.41 -6.24 19.69
N TRP A 135 19.41 -5.88 20.97
CA TRP A 135 19.91 -6.74 22.03
C TRP A 135 19.11 -8.03 22.26
N MET A 136 17.93 -8.16 21.64
CA MET A 136 17.15 -9.40 21.63
C MET A 136 17.69 -10.44 20.65
N PHE A 137 18.63 -10.03 19.79
CA PHE A 137 19.35 -10.96 18.90
C PHE A 137 20.71 -11.35 19.49
N LYS A 138 21.23 -12.49 19.03
CA LYS A 138 22.61 -12.91 19.26
C LYS A 138 23.50 -12.15 18.29
N ASP A 139 23.98 -11.00 18.70
CA ASP A 139 24.96 -10.21 17.95
C ASP A 139 26.21 -10.02 18.79
N ASP A 140 27.39 -10.21 18.17
CA ASP A 140 28.68 -10.03 18.82
C ASP A 140 29.07 -8.54 18.98
N LYS A 141 28.30 -7.63 18.33
CA LYS A 141 28.57 -6.19 18.35
C LYS A 141 27.38 -5.41 18.89
N PRO A 142 27.52 -4.69 20.00
CA PRO A 142 26.49 -3.79 20.48
C PRO A 142 26.14 -2.73 19.43
N ALA A 143 24.85 -2.43 19.28
CA ALA A 143 24.41 -1.32 18.43
C ALA A 143 24.98 0.01 18.95
N THR A 144 25.43 0.82 18.01
CA THR A 144 25.74 2.23 18.26
C THR A 144 24.63 3.09 17.64
N TYR A 145 24.02 3.92 18.46
CA TYR A 145 22.97 4.84 18.01
C TYR A 145 23.55 6.25 17.86
N PRO A 146 23.23 6.98 16.77
CA PRO A 146 23.61 8.38 16.66
C PRO A 146 22.92 9.21 17.74
N ASP A 147 23.58 10.30 18.20
CA ASP A 147 22.96 11.22 19.15
C ASP A 147 21.74 11.91 18.57
N ASP A 148 21.81 12.33 17.30
CA ASP A 148 20.69 12.88 16.56
C ASP A 148 19.72 11.75 16.12
N PRO A 149 18.46 11.73 16.63
CA PRO A 149 17.46 10.72 16.26
C PRO A 149 16.97 10.80 14.80
N ASN A 150 17.36 11.86 14.09
CA ASN A 150 17.00 12.03 12.68
C ASN A 150 17.98 11.37 11.70
N LEU A 151 19.10 10.89 12.18
CA LEU A 151 20.08 10.20 11.35
C LEU A 151 19.66 8.74 11.11
N ALA A 152 19.64 8.34 9.85
CA ALA A 152 19.31 6.96 9.47
C ALA A 152 20.43 5.99 9.86
N VAL A 153 20.05 4.83 10.37
CA VAL A 153 20.96 3.72 10.73
C VAL A 153 20.51 2.49 9.96
N TRP A 154 20.87 2.41 8.69
CA TRP A 154 20.51 1.29 7.81
C TRP A 154 21.09 -0.05 8.27
N THR A 155 22.12 -0.03 9.11
CA THR A 155 22.73 -1.21 9.69
C THR A 155 22.07 -1.65 10.99
N TYR A 156 20.91 -1.09 11.36
CA TYR A 156 20.16 -1.49 12.55
C TYR A 156 19.46 -2.85 12.40
N GLU A 157 19.33 -3.34 11.23
CA GLU A 157 18.70 -4.63 10.90
C GLU A 157 19.52 -5.83 11.40
N HIS A 158 19.64 -6.12 12.65
CA HIS A 158 20.70 -6.99 13.08
C HIS A 158 20.30 -8.18 13.83
N GLY A 159 20.63 -9.28 13.31
CA GLY A 159 20.61 -10.59 13.88
C GLY A 159 19.51 -11.44 13.28
N HIS A 160 19.93 -12.65 12.93
CA HIS A 160 19.10 -13.69 12.36
C HIS A 160 18.64 -14.69 13.41
N GLU A 161 19.28 -14.67 14.58
CA GLU A 161 19.03 -15.60 15.67
C GLU A 161 18.65 -14.85 16.94
N LEU A 162 17.43 -15.13 17.43
CA LEU A 162 16.99 -14.55 18.70
C LEU A 162 17.83 -15.05 19.87
N ARG A 163 18.12 -14.17 20.82
CA ARG A 163 18.74 -14.51 22.10
C ARG A 163 17.88 -15.50 22.87
N ASP A 164 16.57 -15.25 22.90
CA ASP A 164 15.55 -16.19 23.37
C ASP A 164 14.91 -16.94 22.18
N PRO A 165 15.32 -18.19 21.90
CA PRO A 165 14.81 -18.94 20.76
C PRO A 165 13.35 -19.37 20.92
N SER A 166 12.74 -19.16 22.10
CA SER A 166 11.31 -19.39 22.30
C SER A 166 10.44 -18.29 21.69
N GLY A 167 10.99 -17.08 21.45
CA GLY A 167 10.28 -15.89 21.00
C GLY A 167 9.50 -15.15 22.09
N LYS A 168 9.56 -15.65 23.34
CA LYS A 168 8.78 -15.08 24.45
C LYS A 168 9.26 -13.68 24.83
N GLU A 169 10.56 -13.41 24.77
CA GLU A 169 11.14 -12.10 25.06
C GLU A 169 10.57 -11.02 24.10
N VAL A 170 10.54 -11.31 22.82
CA VAL A 170 9.93 -10.44 21.79
C VAL A 170 8.43 -10.29 22.01
N ALA A 171 7.75 -11.37 22.37
CA ALA A 171 6.31 -11.35 22.66
C ALA A 171 5.97 -10.45 23.87
N ASP A 172 6.75 -10.55 24.94
CA ASP A 172 6.57 -9.72 26.13
C ASP A 172 6.86 -8.23 25.82
N TYR A 173 7.84 -7.93 24.95
CA TYR A 173 8.11 -6.57 24.45
C TYR A 173 6.89 -5.99 23.71
N PHE A 174 6.34 -6.70 22.73
CA PHE A 174 5.13 -6.24 22.01
C PHE A 174 3.91 -6.09 22.93
N ALA A 175 3.73 -7.01 23.86
CA ALA A 175 2.62 -6.92 24.83
C ALA A 175 2.75 -5.67 25.72
N ARG A 176 3.96 -5.27 26.13
CA ARG A 176 4.20 -4.05 26.90
C ARG A 176 3.93 -2.79 26.06
N ILE A 177 4.34 -2.75 24.78
CA ILE A 177 4.02 -1.63 23.89
C ILE A 177 2.50 -1.52 23.70
N LEU A 178 1.82 -2.62 23.42
CA LEU A 178 0.35 -2.61 23.30
C LEU A 178 -0.31 -2.13 24.60
N SER A 179 0.16 -2.61 25.77
CA SER A 179 -0.32 -2.20 27.09
C SER A 179 -0.07 -0.71 27.36
N TRP A 180 1.07 -0.16 26.91
CA TRP A 180 1.39 1.26 27.02
C TRP A 180 0.30 2.13 26.40
N TYR A 181 -0.13 1.80 25.18
CA TYR A 181 -1.13 2.58 24.46
C TYR A 181 -2.58 2.25 24.84
N THR A 182 -2.87 1.03 25.37
CA THR A 182 -4.26 0.58 25.61
C THR A 182 -4.68 0.52 27.06
N GLN A 183 -3.73 0.25 27.99
CA GLN A 183 -4.01 -0.03 29.40
C GLN A 183 -3.43 1.02 30.36
N GLY A 184 -2.97 2.15 29.85
CA GLY A 184 -2.38 3.22 30.66
C GLY A 184 -0.97 2.94 31.15
N GLY A 185 -0.29 1.93 30.63
CA GLY A 185 1.08 1.56 30.99
C GLY A 185 1.28 0.07 31.17
N PHE A 186 2.45 -0.35 31.66
CA PHE A 186 2.80 -1.76 31.86
C PHE A 186 3.76 -1.96 33.05
N THR A 187 3.93 -3.20 33.45
CA THR A 187 4.99 -3.61 34.39
C THR A 187 6.13 -4.24 33.59
N ASP A 188 7.34 -3.72 33.80
CA ASP A 188 8.54 -4.19 33.10
C ASP A 188 9.04 -5.56 33.62
N GLU A 189 10.10 -6.07 33.02
CA GLU A 189 10.69 -7.37 33.31
C GLU A 189 11.34 -7.44 34.72
N LEU A 190 11.60 -6.28 35.35
CA LEU A 190 12.10 -6.18 36.72
C LEU A 190 11.01 -5.91 37.74
N GLY A 191 9.73 -5.87 37.32
CA GLY A 191 8.57 -5.66 38.18
C GLY A 191 8.28 -4.19 38.48
N LYS A 192 8.92 -3.22 37.79
CA LYS A 192 8.66 -1.79 37.95
C LYS A 192 7.49 -1.38 37.05
N ARG A 193 6.58 -0.57 37.61
CA ARG A 193 5.47 0.03 36.85
C ARG A 193 5.92 1.25 36.07
N HIS A 194 5.50 1.32 34.79
CA HIS A 194 5.59 2.46 33.89
C HIS A 194 4.17 2.89 33.51
N ASP A 195 3.84 4.16 33.71
CA ASP A 195 2.50 4.71 33.44
C ASP A 195 2.53 5.69 32.27
N SER A 196 1.64 5.48 31.28
CA SER A 196 1.44 6.34 30.14
C SER A 196 0.19 7.21 30.25
N GLY A 197 -0.83 6.69 30.91
CA GLY A 197 -2.17 7.26 30.93
C GLY A 197 -2.93 7.13 29.60
N HIS A 198 -2.40 6.39 28.61
CA HIS A 198 -3.04 6.21 27.30
C HIS A 198 -4.07 5.08 27.33
N HIS A 199 -5.21 5.31 26.67
CA HIS A 199 -6.32 4.34 26.56
C HIS A 199 -6.90 4.36 25.14
N PHE A 200 -6.04 4.18 24.14
CA PHE A 200 -6.44 4.11 22.75
C PHE A 200 -7.05 2.74 22.41
N SER A 201 -7.96 2.71 21.43
CA SER A 201 -8.39 1.47 20.81
C SER A 201 -7.44 1.10 19.67
N ILE A 202 -6.85 -0.09 19.74
CA ILE A 202 -5.96 -0.63 18.71
C ILE A 202 -6.63 -1.88 18.12
N PRO A 203 -7.41 -1.73 17.03
CA PRO A 203 -8.19 -2.82 16.48
C PRO A 203 -7.34 -3.87 15.76
N TYR A 204 -6.18 -3.49 15.21
CA TYR A 204 -5.30 -4.41 14.49
C TYR A 204 -3.84 -4.21 14.88
N TRP A 205 -3.12 -5.34 14.99
CA TRP A 205 -1.68 -5.37 15.19
C TRP A 205 -1.04 -6.33 14.19
N GLU A 206 0.00 -5.86 13.52
CA GLU A 206 0.80 -6.69 12.63
C GLU A 206 2.12 -7.08 13.29
N VAL A 207 2.46 -8.37 13.21
CA VAL A 207 3.63 -8.94 13.89
C VAL A 207 4.81 -8.96 12.94
N LEU A 208 5.81 -8.12 13.20
CA LEU A 208 6.99 -7.85 12.38
C LEU A 208 6.65 -7.25 11.00
N ASN A 209 7.66 -6.75 10.33
CA ASN A 209 7.64 -6.29 8.95
C ASN A 209 8.73 -7.03 8.18
N GLU A 210 8.39 -7.52 6.99
CA GLU A 210 9.33 -8.14 6.05
C GLU A 210 10.33 -9.10 6.74
N PRO A 211 9.85 -10.05 7.55
CA PRO A 211 10.70 -10.85 8.44
C PRO A 211 11.74 -11.68 7.69
N GLU A 212 11.44 -12.09 6.46
CA GLU A 212 12.39 -12.82 5.60
C GLU A 212 13.52 -11.92 5.08
N LEU A 213 13.29 -10.61 5.00
CA LEU A 213 14.26 -9.60 4.56
C LEU A 213 14.99 -8.95 5.74
N GLU A 214 14.24 -8.39 6.68
CA GLU A 214 14.78 -7.58 7.77
C GLU A 214 15.52 -8.44 8.82
N HIS A 215 15.02 -9.64 9.09
CA HIS A 215 15.57 -10.52 10.12
C HIS A 215 16.00 -11.89 9.60
N GLN A 216 15.78 -12.16 8.31
CA GLN A 216 16.11 -13.44 7.65
C GLN A 216 15.59 -14.67 8.41
N VAL A 217 14.47 -14.52 9.13
CA VAL A 217 13.82 -15.63 9.81
C VAL A 217 13.08 -16.51 8.80
N ASP A 218 13.08 -17.82 9.04
CA ASP A 218 12.30 -18.77 8.26
C ASP A 218 10.82 -18.80 8.72
N ALA A 219 10.00 -19.55 8.00
CA ALA A 219 8.56 -19.65 8.28
C ALA A 219 8.28 -20.26 9.66
N GLU A 220 9.09 -21.22 10.10
CA GLU A 220 8.99 -21.90 11.38
C GLU A 220 9.27 -20.97 12.56
N MET A 221 10.35 -20.20 12.47
CA MET A 221 10.71 -19.22 13.49
C MET A 221 9.69 -18.08 13.52
N TYR A 222 9.30 -17.57 12.34
CA TYR A 222 8.28 -16.54 12.24
C TYR A 222 6.96 -16.97 12.89
N THR A 223 6.47 -18.17 12.57
CA THR A 223 5.22 -18.71 13.15
C THR A 223 5.32 -18.83 14.67
N ARG A 224 6.48 -19.23 15.21
CA ARG A 224 6.73 -19.28 16.65
C ARG A 224 6.67 -17.88 17.29
N ILE A 225 7.32 -16.88 16.68
CA ILE A 225 7.28 -15.49 17.17
C ILE A 225 5.84 -14.98 17.14
N TYR A 226 5.11 -15.21 16.06
CA TYR A 226 3.71 -14.83 15.91
C TYR A 226 2.84 -15.43 17.03
N ASP A 227 2.95 -16.73 17.27
CA ASP A 227 2.16 -17.44 18.28
C ASP A 227 2.42 -16.91 19.71
N GLU A 228 3.69 -16.67 20.05
CA GLU A 228 4.04 -16.11 21.35
C GLU A 228 3.53 -14.66 21.47
N ALA A 229 3.77 -13.83 20.46
CA ALA A 229 3.36 -12.44 20.44
C ALA A 229 1.83 -12.30 20.56
N VAL A 230 1.08 -13.03 19.73
CA VAL A 230 -0.39 -13.02 19.75
C VAL A 230 -0.91 -13.55 21.09
N THR A 231 -0.33 -14.62 21.63
CA THR A 231 -0.72 -15.16 22.95
C THR A 231 -0.52 -14.14 24.07
N ALA A 232 0.58 -13.38 24.05
CA ALA A 232 0.86 -12.36 25.05
C ALA A 232 -0.03 -11.12 24.88
N MET A 233 -0.15 -10.61 23.65
CA MET A 233 -0.92 -9.41 23.35
C MET A 233 -2.42 -9.61 23.49
N HIS A 234 -2.95 -10.79 23.17
CA HIS A 234 -4.38 -11.10 23.33
C HIS A 234 -4.82 -11.06 24.80
N LYS A 235 -3.94 -11.33 25.75
CA LYS A 235 -4.21 -11.14 27.19
C LYS A 235 -4.33 -9.67 27.56
N VAL A 236 -3.60 -8.80 26.89
CA VAL A 236 -3.62 -7.34 27.10
C VAL A 236 -4.85 -6.72 26.45
N SER A 237 -5.16 -7.11 25.23
CA SER A 237 -6.25 -6.56 24.41
C SER A 237 -6.97 -7.68 23.65
N PRO A 238 -7.98 -8.33 24.27
CA PRO A 238 -8.69 -9.47 23.68
C PRO A 238 -9.46 -9.16 22.39
N GLN A 239 -9.75 -7.90 22.12
CA GLN A 239 -10.45 -7.44 20.91
C GLN A 239 -9.52 -7.10 19.74
N THR A 240 -8.22 -6.99 19.97
CA THR A 240 -7.24 -6.73 18.91
C THR A 240 -7.14 -7.96 18.01
N LYS A 241 -7.25 -7.74 16.71
CA LYS A 241 -7.01 -8.74 15.66
C LYS A 241 -5.58 -8.66 15.17
N PHE A 242 -5.07 -9.78 14.66
CA PHE A 242 -3.67 -9.90 14.32
C PHE A 242 -3.44 -10.19 12.84
N LEU A 243 -2.42 -9.53 12.29
CA LEU A 243 -1.92 -9.76 10.95
C LEU A 243 -0.58 -10.49 11.05
N GLY A 244 -0.39 -11.44 10.14
CA GLY A 244 0.87 -12.16 10.04
C GLY A 244 1.44 -12.16 8.64
N VAL A 245 2.68 -12.54 8.57
CA VAL A 245 3.57 -12.73 7.43
C VAL A 245 4.23 -11.43 6.97
N SER A 246 3.49 -10.44 6.48
CA SER A 246 4.04 -9.14 6.04
C SER A 246 5.26 -9.24 5.11
N LEU A 247 5.25 -10.19 4.13
CA LEU A 247 6.42 -10.48 3.29
C LEU A 247 6.71 -9.40 2.26
N ALA A 248 8.01 -9.03 2.12
CA ALA A 248 8.52 -8.17 1.05
C ALA A 248 8.43 -8.86 -0.32
N TYR A 249 8.84 -10.14 -0.38
CA TYR A 249 8.96 -10.92 -1.62
C TYR A 249 8.06 -12.16 -1.60
N PRO A 250 6.72 -12.00 -1.65
CA PRO A 250 5.78 -13.11 -1.50
C PRO A 250 5.91 -14.17 -2.62
N SER A 251 6.33 -13.77 -3.84
CA SER A 251 6.55 -14.70 -4.95
C SER A 251 7.73 -15.66 -4.74
N ASN A 252 8.72 -15.24 -3.97
CA ASN A 252 9.94 -16.02 -3.72
C ASN A 252 9.78 -16.96 -2.52
N ASN A 253 8.77 -16.73 -1.68
CA ASN A 253 8.62 -17.39 -0.40
C ASN A 253 7.25 -18.05 -0.20
N PRO A 254 6.77 -18.91 -1.13
CA PRO A 254 5.45 -19.54 -1.00
C PRO A 254 5.34 -20.45 0.23
N HIS A 255 6.47 -21.00 0.70
CA HIS A 255 6.54 -21.85 1.89
C HIS A 255 6.08 -21.11 3.16
N PHE A 256 6.32 -19.79 3.27
CA PHE A 256 5.79 -19.01 4.40
C PHE A 256 4.27 -19.11 4.49
N PHE A 257 3.55 -18.95 3.38
CA PHE A 257 2.10 -19.05 3.38
C PHE A 257 1.59 -20.47 3.63
N GLU A 258 2.25 -21.48 3.05
CA GLU A 258 1.88 -22.87 3.27
C GLU A 258 2.09 -23.30 4.73
N TYR A 259 3.19 -22.87 5.34
CA TYR A 259 3.50 -23.17 6.73
C TYR A 259 2.62 -22.40 7.70
N PHE A 260 2.56 -21.07 7.55
CA PHE A 260 1.82 -20.20 8.45
C PHE A 260 0.31 -20.40 8.41
N LEU A 261 -0.29 -20.69 7.25
CA LEU A 261 -1.73 -20.90 7.15
C LEU A 261 -2.19 -22.29 7.59
N ASP A 262 -1.28 -23.25 7.82
CA ASP A 262 -1.64 -24.56 8.32
C ASP A 262 -1.79 -24.53 9.86
N ALA A 263 -3.03 -24.59 10.33
CA ALA A 263 -3.38 -24.47 11.75
C ALA A 263 -2.62 -25.48 12.68
N LYS A 264 -2.11 -26.61 12.14
CA LYS A 264 -1.32 -27.57 12.94
C LYS A 264 0.09 -27.07 13.28
N ASN A 265 0.59 -26.04 12.62
CA ASN A 265 1.88 -25.42 12.91
C ASN A 265 1.78 -24.34 14.00
N HIS A 266 0.56 -24.01 14.43
CA HIS A 266 0.28 -23.00 15.46
C HIS A 266 -0.04 -23.63 16.81
N LYS A 267 0.18 -22.84 17.85
CA LYS A 267 -0.34 -23.15 19.18
C LYS A 267 -1.88 -23.14 19.17
N LEU A 268 -2.46 -24.06 19.91
CA LEU A 268 -3.91 -24.16 20.02
C LEU A 268 -4.53 -22.85 20.52
N GLY A 269 -5.49 -22.33 19.76
CA GLY A 269 -6.24 -21.13 20.10
C GLY A 269 -5.63 -19.81 19.66
N VAL A 270 -4.50 -19.82 18.96
CA VAL A 270 -3.95 -18.62 18.31
C VAL A 270 -4.80 -18.26 17.10
N PRO A 271 -5.37 -17.04 17.01
CA PRO A 271 -6.16 -16.63 15.86
C PRO A 271 -5.29 -16.35 14.64
N LEU A 272 -5.78 -16.72 13.46
CA LEU A 272 -5.23 -16.34 12.16
C LEU A 272 -6.22 -15.39 11.48
N ASP A 273 -6.26 -14.12 11.92
CA ASP A 273 -7.24 -13.16 11.43
C ASP A 273 -6.94 -12.72 9.99
N TYR A 274 -5.69 -12.33 9.71
CA TYR A 274 -5.26 -11.86 8.42
C TYR A 274 -3.82 -12.29 8.09
N ILE A 275 -3.57 -12.46 6.79
CA ILE A 275 -2.21 -12.43 6.23
C ILE A 275 -2.00 -11.12 5.48
N SER A 276 -0.75 -10.67 5.43
CA SER A 276 -0.33 -9.48 4.70
C SER A 276 0.96 -9.73 3.91
N TYR A 277 1.16 -8.95 2.87
CA TYR A 277 2.37 -8.94 2.05
C TYR A 277 2.43 -7.70 1.16
N HIS A 278 3.58 -7.47 0.53
CA HIS A 278 3.96 -6.23 -0.11
C HIS A 278 4.20 -6.38 -1.61
N PHE A 279 4.15 -5.25 -2.30
CA PHE A 279 4.54 -5.14 -3.69
C PHE A 279 5.14 -3.77 -4.00
N TYR A 280 6.33 -3.79 -4.56
CA TYR A 280 6.94 -2.61 -5.17
C TYR A 280 7.37 -2.95 -6.60
N ALA A 281 6.97 -2.09 -7.56
CA ALA A 281 7.56 -2.11 -8.89
C ALA A 281 8.93 -1.42 -8.83
N ILE A 282 9.96 -2.12 -9.29
CA ILE A 282 11.35 -1.68 -9.23
C ILE A 282 11.92 -1.68 -10.66
N PRO A 283 12.47 -0.56 -11.17
CA PRO A 283 13.09 -0.54 -12.48
C PRO A 283 14.43 -1.30 -12.48
N SER A 284 14.83 -1.80 -13.64
CA SER A 284 16.22 -2.21 -13.81
C SER A 284 17.17 -1.00 -13.82
N ASN A 285 18.44 -1.19 -13.45
CA ASN A 285 19.42 -0.10 -13.32
C ASN A 285 19.60 0.74 -14.60
N ASP A 286 19.38 0.14 -15.78
CA ASP A 286 19.54 0.80 -17.08
C ASP A 286 18.21 1.23 -17.71
N GLU A 287 17.11 1.12 -16.98
CA GLU A 287 15.78 1.38 -17.52
C GLU A 287 15.50 2.87 -17.65
N THR A 288 15.11 3.29 -18.86
CA THR A 288 14.70 4.67 -19.10
C THR A 288 13.33 4.94 -18.51
N ALA A 289 13.06 6.20 -18.11
CA ALA A 289 11.76 6.61 -17.60
C ALA A 289 10.60 6.28 -18.58
N GLU A 290 10.84 6.32 -19.89
CA GLU A 290 9.86 5.93 -20.91
C GLU A 290 9.49 4.43 -20.82
N ASN A 291 10.46 3.56 -20.53
CA ASN A 291 10.24 2.13 -20.45
C ASN A 291 9.55 1.70 -19.14
N GLN A 292 9.67 2.47 -18.07
CA GLN A 292 9.03 2.16 -16.78
C GLN A 292 7.52 1.96 -16.89
N GLN A 293 6.84 2.65 -17.81
CA GLN A 293 5.40 2.42 -18.06
C GLN A 293 5.07 0.99 -18.54
N PHE A 294 6.03 0.27 -19.10
CA PHE A 294 5.84 -1.11 -19.53
C PHE A 294 6.25 -2.08 -18.42
N SER A 295 7.42 -1.89 -17.83
CA SER A 295 7.96 -2.77 -16.80
C SER A 295 7.13 -2.73 -15.50
N PHE A 296 6.67 -1.56 -15.05
CA PHE A 296 5.88 -1.42 -13.83
C PHE A 296 4.53 -2.13 -13.95
N PHE A 297 3.81 -1.95 -15.06
CA PHE A 297 2.56 -2.66 -15.27
C PHE A 297 2.76 -4.17 -15.51
N ALA A 298 3.86 -4.59 -16.14
CA ALA A 298 4.18 -6.02 -16.27
C ALA A 298 4.50 -6.66 -14.92
N GLN A 299 5.25 -5.97 -14.04
CA GLN A 299 5.51 -6.42 -12.68
C GLN A 299 4.21 -6.48 -11.86
N ALA A 300 3.30 -5.48 -12.00
CA ALA A 300 1.99 -5.50 -11.36
C ALA A 300 1.14 -6.71 -11.80
N GLU A 301 1.14 -7.06 -13.08
CA GLU A 301 0.46 -8.26 -13.59
C GLU A 301 1.07 -9.55 -13.03
N GLY A 302 2.39 -9.62 -12.95
CA GLY A 302 3.11 -10.74 -12.29
C GLY A 302 2.73 -10.88 -10.82
N PHE A 303 2.70 -9.77 -10.10
CA PHE A 303 2.28 -9.74 -8.71
C PHE A 303 0.82 -10.19 -8.53
N LEU A 304 -0.11 -9.75 -9.37
CA LEU A 304 -1.50 -10.19 -9.30
C LEU A 304 -1.66 -11.71 -9.52
N ASN A 305 -0.77 -12.33 -10.30
CA ASN A 305 -0.73 -13.80 -10.40
C ASN A 305 -0.22 -14.43 -9.09
N THR A 306 0.76 -13.83 -8.44
CA THR A 306 1.20 -14.24 -7.09
C THR A 306 0.07 -14.13 -6.07
N VAL A 307 -0.70 -13.03 -6.08
CA VAL A 307 -1.89 -12.88 -5.22
C VAL A 307 -2.89 -14.01 -5.44
N ARG A 308 -3.23 -14.36 -6.69
CA ARG A 308 -4.14 -15.48 -6.99
C ARG A 308 -3.61 -16.81 -6.47
N PHE A 309 -2.30 -17.03 -6.56
CA PHE A 309 -1.66 -18.23 -6.04
C PHE A 309 -1.73 -18.30 -4.51
N ILE A 310 -1.42 -17.19 -3.81
CA ILE A 310 -1.53 -17.11 -2.34
C ILE A 310 -2.97 -17.32 -1.89
N GLU A 311 -3.96 -16.72 -2.57
CA GLU A 311 -5.37 -16.92 -2.27
C GLU A 311 -5.80 -18.38 -2.44
N ALA A 312 -5.24 -19.12 -3.40
CA ALA A 312 -5.50 -20.55 -3.55
C ALA A 312 -4.95 -21.35 -2.34
N ILE A 313 -3.77 -20.99 -1.83
CA ILE A 313 -3.20 -21.60 -0.60
C ILE A 313 -4.10 -21.28 0.59
N ARG A 314 -4.44 -19.99 0.77
CA ARG A 314 -5.27 -19.52 1.90
C ARG A 314 -6.65 -20.19 1.93
N LEU A 315 -7.34 -20.24 0.78
CA LEU A 315 -8.66 -20.87 0.70
C LEU A 315 -8.60 -22.36 1.04
N ARG A 316 -7.50 -23.03 0.74
CA ARG A 316 -7.30 -24.45 1.04
C ARG A 316 -6.99 -24.71 2.52
N LEU A 317 -6.15 -23.87 3.15
CA LEU A 317 -5.59 -24.11 4.49
C LEU A 317 -6.33 -23.34 5.59
N SER A 318 -6.70 -22.09 5.34
CA SER A 318 -7.34 -21.21 6.31
C SER A 318 -8.38 -20.29 5.64
N PRO A 319 -9.53 -20.81 5.19
CA PRO A 319 -10.51 -20.08 4.38
C PRO A 319 -11.13 -18.85 5.10
N ASN A 320 -11.08 -18.81 6.42
CA ASN A 320 -11.63 -17.71 7.23
C ASN A 320 -10.61 -16.57 7.47
N THR A 321 -9.34 -16.78 7.18
CA THR A 321 -8.30 -15.74 7.29
C THR A 321 -8.49 -14.71 6.16
N GLY A 322 -8.46 -13.42 6.48
CA GLY A 322 -8.48 -12.33 5.49
C GLY A 322 -7.12 -12.10 4.86
N THR A 323 -7.07 -11.27 3.81
CA THR A 323 -5.84 -10.92 3.10
C THR A 323 -5.72 -9.42 2.93
N MET A 324 -4.55 -8.87 3.26
CA MET A 324 -4.20 -7.48 3.06
C MET A 324 -2.93 -7.36 2.21
N VAL A 325 -2.98 -6.55 1.15
CA VAL A 325 -1.78 -6.06 0.48
C VAL A 325 -1.57 -4.64 1.00
N ASN A 326 -0.77 -4.50 2.04
CA ASN A 326 -0.72 -3.28 2.85
C ASN A 326 0.51 -2.40 2.59
N GLU A 327 1.34 -2.79 1.61
CA GLU A 327 2.34 -1.95 0.97
C GLU A 327 2.31 -2.16 -0.54
N ILE A 328 1.86 -1.13 -1.26
CA ILE A 328 1.85 -1.10 -2.73
C ILE A 328 2.54 0.17 -3.17
N GLY A 329 3.61 0.05 -3.96
CA GLY A 329 4.35 1.21 -4.41
C GLY A 329 5.16 0.98 -5.68
N ALA A 330 5.87 2.03 -6.07
CA ALA A 330 6.92 2.02 -7.08
C ALA A 330 8.17 2.68 -6.50
N ILE A 331 9.32 2.09 -6.73
CA ILE A 331 10.62 2.59 -6.28
C ILE A 331 11.39 3.07 -7.50
N SER A 332 12.01 4.25 -7.42
CA SER A 332 12.89 4.76 -8.49
C SER A 332 14.27 4.10 -8.42
N ALA A 333 14.99 4.09 -9.53
CA ALA A 333 16.37 3.60 -9.53
C ALA A 333 17.29 4.42 -8.60
N ASP A 334 16.98 5.70 -8.40
CA ASP A 334 17.75 6.59 -7.53
C ASP A 334 17.65 6.21 -6.06
N ASP A 335 16.49 5.69 -5.64
CA ASP A 335 16.25 5.26 -4.25
C ASP A 335 17.07 3.99 -3.88
N LEU A 336 17.42 3.18 -4.87
CA LEU A 336 18.20 1.95 -4.65
C LEU A 336 19.65 2.23 -4.23
N VAL A 337 20.12 3.46 -4.42
CA VAL A 337 21.46 3.92 -4.05
C VAL A 337 21.43 5.02 -2.99
N GLN A 338 20.29 5.25 -2.34
CA GLN A 338 20.09 6.31 -1.34
C GLN A 338 21.04 6.21 -0.13
N GLY A 339 21.54 5.02 0.19
CA GLY A 339 22.51 4.77 1.27
C GLY A 339 23.98 4.92 0.87
N ASP A 340 24.27 5.18 -0.40
CA ASP A 340 25.65 5.29 -0.87
C ASP A 340 26.31 6.58 -0.36
N PRO A 341 27.60 6.54 0.05
CA PRO A 341 28.31 7.71 0.52
C PRO A 341 28.31 8.83 -0.53
N GLY A 342 27.81 10.02 -0.17
CA GLY A 342 27.76 11.19 -1.03
C GLY A 342 26.63 11.19 -2.06
N HIS A 343 25.70 10.24 -1.99
CA HIS A 343 24.48 10.26 -2.82
C HIS A 343 23.69 11.55 -2.60
N VAL A 344 23.22 12.13 -3.69
CA VAL A 344 22.32 13.29 -3.70
C VAL A 344 21.05 12.88 -4.45
N THR A 345 19.93 12.88 -3.76
CA THR A 345 18.62 12.52 -4.32
C THR A 345 18.29 13.37 -5.54
N LYS A 346 17.95 12.71 -6.65
CA LYS A 346 17.54 13.39 -7.87
C LYS A 346 16.09 13.86 -7.80
N PRO A 347 15.76 15.00 -8.46
CA PRO A 347 14.37 15.43 -8.58
C PRO A 347 13.50 14.36 -9.26
N ILE A 348 12.34 14.09 -8.67
CA ILE A 348 11.39 13.10 -9.19
C ILE A 348 10.45 13.81 -10.18
N PRO A 349 10.36 13.37 -11.45
CA PRO A 349 9.49 14.00 -12.46
C PRO A 349 8.00 13.87 -12.08
N GLY A 350 7.20 14.90 -12.41
CA GLY A 350 5.75 14.85 -12.18
C GLY A 350 5.05 13.65 -12.85
N SER A 351 5.53 13.25 -14.04
CA SER A 351 5.02 12.07 -14.74
C SER A 351 5.22 10.75 -13.99
N TYR A 352 6.27 10.65 -13.18
CA TYR A 352 6.51 9.47 -12.31
C TYR A 352 5.38 9.31 -11.28
N TRP A 353 4.97 10.40 -10.65
CA TRP A 353 3.87 10.36 -9.67
C TRP A 353 2.55 9.92 -10.30
N ASN A 354 2.26 10.36 -11.53
CA ASN A 354 1.07 9.92 -12.27
C ASN A 354 1.17 8.44 -12.69
N LEU A 355 2.35 7.99 -13.14
CA LEU A 355 2.59 6.57 -13.46
C LEU A 355 2.37 5.68 -12.24
N ALA A 356 2.99 6.03 -11.11
CA ALA A 356 2.86 5.26 -9.85
C ALA A 356 1.42 5.24 -9.35
N GLY A 357 0.71 6.37 -9.40
CA GLY A 357 -0.72 6.44 -9.06
C GLY A 357 -1.59 5.61 -10.00
N ALA A 358 -1.35 5.65 -11.31
CA ALA A 358 -2.07 4.82 -12.28
C ALA A 358 -1.83 3.32 -12.06
N MET A 359 -0.60 2.93 -11.72
CA MET A 359 -0.28 1.55 -11.36
C MET A 359 -1.00 1.11 -10.07
N TYR A 360 -0.99 1.95 -9.03
CA TYR A 360 -1.74 1.66 -7.80
C TYR A 360 -3.24 1.49 -8.08
N ALA A 361 -3.86 2.39 -8.86
CA ALA A 361 -5.27 2.30 -9.22
C ALA A 361 -5.59 0.99 -9.97
N TYR A 362 -4.71 0.56 -10.87
CA TYR A 362 -4.83 -0.71 -11.57
C TYR A 362 -4.79 -1.90 -10.60
N ILE A 363 -3.79 -1.94 -9.71
CA ILE A 363 -3.65 -3.00 -8.70
C ILE A 363 -4.86 -3.00 -7.76
N PHE A 364 -5.28 -1.85 -7.24
CA PHE A 364 -6.48 -1.73 -6.39
C PHE A 364 -7.71 -2.37 -7.06
N SER A 365 -7.98 -2.04 -8.32
CA SER A 365 -9.14 -2.58 -9.03
C SER A 365 -9.05 -4.09 -9.22
N GLU A 366 -7.88 -4.61 -9.60
CA GLU A 366 -7.67 -6.05 -9.75
C GLU A 366 -7.74 -6.80 -8.41
N LEU A 367 -7.18 -6.25 -7.33
CA LEU A 367 -7.32 -6.81 -5.97
C LEU A 367 -8.80 -6.87 -5.55
N THR A 368 -9.59 -5.86 -5.94
CA THR A 368 -11.04 -5.86 -5.72
C THR A 368 -11.74 -7.00 -6.48
N HIS A 369 -11.36 -7.26 -7.71
CA HIS A 369 -11.85 -8.40 -8.49
C HIS A 369 -11.44 -9.74 -7.89
N ILE A 370 -10.23 -9.87 -7.37
CA ILE A 370 -9.76 -11.07 -6.66
C ILE A 370 -10.54 -11.23 -5.34
N GLY A 371 -10.80 -10.14 -4.63
CA GLY A 371 -11.52 -10.11 -3.36
C GLY A 371 -10.58 -10.02 -2.16
N ILE A 372 -9.57 -9.19 -2.25
CA ILE A 372 -8.66 -8.81 -1.16
C ILE A 372 -9.34 -7.79 -0.26
N ASP A 373 -9.05 -7.81 1.04
CA ASP A 373 -9.71 -6.94 2.03
C ASP A 373 -9.16 -5.51 2.05
N VAL A 374 -7.86 -5.37 1.85
CA VAL A 374 -7.16 -4.08 1.93
C VAL A 374 -6.12 -3.95 0.81
N ALA A 375 -6.11 -2.79 0.17
CA ALA A 375 -5.07 -2.33 -0.74
C ALA A 375 -4.45 -1.04 -0.17
N GLY A 376 -3.30 -1.17 0.50
CA GLY A 376 -2.60 -0.07 1.16
C GLY A 376 -1.49 0.51 0.29
N GLU A 377 -1.57 1.79 -0.04
CA GLU A 377 -0.51 2.48 -0.78
C GLU A 377 0.63 2.88 0.17
N SER A 378 1.86 2.58 -0.19
CA SER A 378 3.07 2.96 0.54
C SER A 378 3.70 4.17 -0.13
N GLN A 379 4.20 5.12 0.59
CA GLN A 379 4.04 5.49 1.98
C GLN A 379 3.68 6.98 2.07
N LEU A 380 3.09 7.44 3.19
CA LEU A 380 2.65 8.84 3.32
C LEU A 380 3.79 9.82 3.05
N VAL A 381 4.92 9.68 3.73
CA VAL A 381 6.12 10.50 3.52
C VAL A 381 7.31 9.60 3.23
N GLY A 382 7.84 9.62 2.01
CA GLY A 382 9.20 9.23 1.69
C GLY A 382 10.14 10.42 1.92
N TYR A 383 11.42 10.13 2.10
CA TYR A 383 12.42 11.14 2.49
C TYR A 383 13.76 10.76 1.84
N PRO A 384 14.66 11.70 1.49
CA PRO A 384 15.92 11.40 0.80
C PRO A 384 16.80 10.30 1.37
N THR A 385 16.60 9.89 2.62
CA THR A 385 17.25 8.73 3.24
C THR A 385 16.29 7.57 3.51
N GLN A 386 15.06 7.62 3.00
CA GLN A 386 14.02 6.61 3.20
C GLN A 386 13.03 6.61 2.01
N PHE A 387 13.49 6.15 0.86
CA PHE A 387 12.69 5.94 -0.34
C PHE A 387 11.82 7.16 -0.76
N PRO A 388 12.43 8.28 -1.16
CA PRO A 388 11.68 9.49 -1.53
C PRO A 388 10.67 9.28 -2.67
N SER A 389 10.93 8.36 -3.60
CA SER A 389 10.02 8.09 -4.72
C SER A 389 8.73 7.36 -4.32
N VAL A 390 8.66 6.79 -3.12
CA VAL A 390 7.43 6.16 -2.61
C VAL A 390 6.53 7.16 -1.87
N SER A 391 6.93 8.43 -1.74
CA SER A 391 6.17 9.46 -1.02
C SER A 391 4.83 9.77 -1.68
N MET A 392 3.79 9.97 -0.87
CA MET A 392 2.48 10.49 -1.30
C MET A 392 2.28 11.97 -0.98
N VAL A 393 3.16 12.55 -0.15
CA VAL A 393 3.22 13.98 0.06
C VAL A 393 4.63 14.48 -0.17
N ASP A 394 4.77 15.75 -0.50
CA ASP A 394 6.06 16.40 -0.66
C ASP A 394 6.82 16.41 0.67
N TRP A 395 8.04 15.92 0.70
CA TRP A 395 8.85 15.80 1.93
C TRP A 395 9.45 17.12 2.45
N GLU A 396 9.31 18.22 1.71
CA GLU A 396 9.73 19.53 2.14
C GLU A 396 8.61 20.33 2.83
N ASN A 397 7.34 20.09 2.41
CA ASN A 397 6.21 20.87 2.86
C ASN A 397 4.94 20.08 3.20
N GLY A 398 4.92 18.77 3.01
CA GLY A 398 3.79 17.89 3.33
C GLY A 398 2.57 17.99 2.41
N LYS A 399 2.64 18.71 1.30
CA LYS A 399 1.52 18.83 0.36
C LYS A 399 1.31 17.55 -0.44
N PRO A 400 0.06 17.05 -0.58
CA PRO A 400 -0.24 15.86 -1.35
C PRO A 400 0.23 15.95 -2.81
N ASN A 401 0.77 14.84 -3.31
CA ASN A 401 1.15 14.66 -4.71
C ASN A 401 0.10 13.84 -5.50
N PRO A 402 0.26 13.61 -6.80
CA PRO A 402 -0.70 12.85 -7.59
C PRO A 402 -1.03 11.45 -7.06
N ARG A 403 -0.10 10.76 -6.38
CA ARG A 403 -0.36 9.43 -5.80
C ARG A 403 -1.41 9.52 -4.70
N PHE A 404 -1.26 10.45 -3.76
CA PHE A 404 -2.26 10.69 -2.73
C PHE A 404 -3.63 11.04 -3.32
N TRP A 405 -3.66 11.88 -4.35
CA TRP A 405 -4.91 12.27 -4.99
C TRP A 405 -5.58 11.12 -5.75
N VAL A 406 -4.82 10.19 -6.33
CA VAL A 406 -5.37 8.97 -6.89
C VAL A 406 -5.95 8.07 -5.80
N LEU A 407 -5.20 7.84 -4.70
CA LEU A 407 -5.72 7.10 -3.55
C LEU A 407 -7.03 7.69 -3.06
N LYS A 408 -7.07 9.01 -2.83
CA LYS A 408 -8.30 9.70 -2.38
C LYS A 408 -9.43 9.58 -3.38
N LEU A 409 -9.16 9.73 -4.68
CA LEU A 409 -10.15 9.54 -5.73
C LEU A 409 -10.75 8.13 -5.69
N LEU A 410 -9.95 7.10 -5.48
CA LEU A 410 -10.43 5.72 -5.35
C LEU A 410 -11.23 5.52 -4.07
N HIS A 411 -10.69 5.97 -2.93
CA HIS A 411 -11.33 5.86 -1.62
C HIS A 411 -12.72 6.53 -1.58
N ASP A 412 -12.85 7.72 -2.12
CA ASP A 412 -14.10 8.49 -2.12
C ASP A 412 -15.16 7.90 -3.07
N ASN A 413 -14.75 7.08 -4.02
CA ASN A 413 -15.64 6.59 -5.07
C ASN A 413 -15.92 5.10 -5.04
N PHE A 414 -15.09 4.29 -4.40
CA PHE A 414 -15.20 2.83 -4.36
C PHE A 414 -14.95 2.30 -2.95
N GLY A 415 -15.55 1.15 -2.63
CA GLY A 415 -15.32 0.53 -1.33
C GLY A 415 -16.12 -0.76 -1.10
N PRO A 416 -16.11 -1.25 0.13
CA PRO A 416 -16.88 -2.43 0.51
C PRO A 416 -18.38 -2.26 0.25
N GLY A 417 -19.00 -3.32 -0.29
CA GLY A 417 -20.41 -3.35 -0.64
C GLY A 417 -20.72 -2.93 -2.09
N ASP A 418 -19.77 -2.36 -2.82
CA ASP A 418 -19.94 -2.03 -4.23
C ASP A 418 -20.01 -3.30 -5.08
N LYS A 419 -20.84 -3.29 -6.12
CA LYS A 419 -21.05 -4.43 -7.03
C LYS A 419 -20.25 -4.21 -8.31
N LEU A 420 -19.18 -4.98 -8.49
CA LEU A 420 -18.46 -5.03 -9.75
C LEU A 420 -19.33 -5.72 -10.78
N VAL A 421 -19.47 -5.12 -11.98
CA VAL A 421 -20.27 -5.65 -13.07
C VAL A 421 -19.39 -6.10 -14.23
N ASP A 422 -19.93 -7.01 -15.07
CA ASP A 422 -19.21 -7.55 -16.22
C ASP A 422 -18.83 -6.42 -17.18
N THR A 423 -17.53 -6.15 -17.27
CA THR A 423 -16.96 -5.06 -18.06
C THR A 423 -15.92 -5.64 -19.00
N GLN A 424 -16.08 -5.35 -20.30
CA GLN A 424 -15.17 -5.84 -21.34
C GLN A 424 -14.58 -4.69 -22.13
N PHE A 425 -13.26 -4.68 -22.23
CA PHE A 425 -12.50 -3.75 -23.05
C PHE A 425 -11.27 -4.44 -23.63
N VAL A 426 -11.06 -4.34 -24.94
CA VAL A 426 -10.11 -5.19 -25.67
C VAL A 426 -8.71 -4.58 -25.77
N ARG A 427 -8.47 -3.33 -25.32
CA ARG A 427 -7.18 -2.67 -25.52
C ARG A 427 -6.34 -2.60 -24.24
N GLY A 428 -5.16 -3.23 -24.27
CA GLY A 428 -4.22 -3.30 -23.15
C GLY A 428 -3.60 -1.97 -22.67
N TYR A 429 -3.88 -0.84 -23.34
CA TYR A 429 -3.34 0.48 -22.95
C TYR A 429 -4.21 1.19 -21.92
N VAL A 430 -5.49 0.93 -21.92
CA VAL A 430 -6.44 1.46 -20.94
C VAL A 430 -7.08 0.31 -20.20
N TYR A 431 -7.20 0.46 -18.92
CA TYR A 431 -7.96 -0.44 -18.08
C TYR A 431 -9.32 0.19 -17.78
N ALA A 432 -10.37 -0.62 -17.73
CA ALA A 432 -11.73 -0.19 -17.42
C ALA A 432 -12.41 -1.19 -16.49
N SER A 433 -13.05 -0.70 -15.43
CA SER A 433 -13.87 -1.49 -14.51
C SER A 433 -15.13 -0.71 -14.15
N ALA A 434 -16.31 -1.33 -14.31
CA ALA A 434 -17.58 -0.71 -13.99
C ALA A 434 -18.16 -1.27 -12.69
N VAL A 435 -18.81 -0.39 -11.93
CA VAL A 435 -19.29 -0.66 -10.58
C VAL A 435 -20.69 -0.04 -10.39
N ILE A 436 -21.57 -0.76 -9.72
CA ILE A 436 -22.74 -0.17 -9.07
C ILE A 436 -22.37 0.00 -7.60
N THR A 437 -22.23 1.25 -7.17
CA THR A 437 -21.85 1.56 -5.80
C THR A 437 -22.94 1.18 -4.80
N ARG A 438 -22.58 1.08 -3.53
CA ARG A 438 -23.52 0.76 -2.43
C ARG A 438 -24.69 1.74 -2.32
N ASP A 439 -24.51 3.00 -2.79
CA ASP A 439 -25.56 4.02 -2.90
C ASP A 439 -26.31 4.01 -4.26
N GLY A 440 -26.07 2.99 -5.09
CA GLY A 440 -26.78 2.71 -6.33
C GLY A 440 -26.29 3.49 -7.56
N LYS A 441 -25.22 4.28 -7.45
CA LYS A 441 -24.65 5.00 -8.60
C LYS A 441 -23.88 4.07 -9.52
N LYS A 442 -23.97 4.32 -10.81
CA LYS A 442 -23.19 3.64 -11.83
C LYS A 442 -21.90 4.41 -12.08
N ARG A 443 -20.77 3.78 -11.80
CA ARG A 443 -19.44 4.38 -11.99
C ARG A 443 -18.56 3.49 -12.86
N VAL A 444 -17.68 4.13 -13.63
CA VAL A 444 -16.66 3.46 -14.44
C VAL A 444 -15.29 4.03 -14.06
N LEU A 445 -14.41 3.18 -13.56
CA LEU A 445 -12.99 3.49 -13.37
C LEU A 445 -12.27 3.30 -14.70
N LEU A 446 -11.55 4.31 -15.14
CA LEU A 446 -10.72 4.31 -16.35
C LEU A 446 -9.28 4.66 -15.97
N ILE A 447 -8.33 3.85 -16.43
CA ILE A 447 -6.91 4.06 -16.15
C ILE A 447 -6.14 4.00 -17.46
N ASN A 448 -5.50 5.10 -17.85
CA ASN A 448 -4.58 5.11 -18.98
C ASN A 448 -3.19 4.67 -18.50
N LYS A 449 -2.74 3.49 -18.96
CA LYS A 449 -1.46 2.89 -18.57
C LYS A 449 -0.25 3.40 -19.39
N ARG A 450 -0.43 4.45 -20.18
CA ARG A 450 0.59 5.00 -21.09
C ARG A 450 0.74 6.51 -20.93
N ASP A 451 1.88 7.04 -21.30
CA ASP A 451 2.28 8.45 -21.25
C ASP A 451 1.62 9.35 -22.32
N ARG A 452 0.80 8.77 -23.17
CA ARG A 452 0.11 9.45 -24.28
C ARG A 452 -1.41 9.45 -24.11
N PRO A 453 -2.10 10.44 -24.67
CA PRO A 453 -3.54 10.52 -24.58
C PRO A 453 -4.23 9.38 -25.34
N PHE A 454 -5.40 9.01 -24.84
CA PHE A 454 -6.25 7.98 -25.43
C PHE A 454 -7.72 8.39 -25.38
N GLU A 455 -8.48 8.15 -26.46
CA GLU A 455 -9.92 8.37 -26.50
C GLU A 455 -10.67 7.05 -26.33
N ILE A 456 -11.65 7.05 -25.44
CA ILE A 456 -12.49 5.89 -25.14
C ILE A 456 -13.97 6.25 -25.19
N ASN A 457 -14.81 5.33 -25.68
CA ASN A 457 -16.25 5.49 -25.67
C ASN A 457 -16.87 4.70 -24.52
N VAL A 458 -17.53 5.41 -23.60
CA VAL A 458 -18.24 4.85 -22.43
C VAL A 458 -19.74 5.04 -22.65
N PRO A 459 -20.48 4.00 -23.07
CA PRO A 459 -21.88 4.12 -23.35
C PRO A 459 -22.71 4.64 -22.18
N GLY A 460 -23.49 5.68 -22.39
CA GLY A 460 -24.32 6.33 -21.37
C GLY A 460 -23.62 7.35 -20.51
N ALA A 461 -22.36 7.71 -20.82
CA ALA A 461 -21.62 8.71 -20.04
C ALA A 461 -22.05 10.16 -20.32
N SER A 462 -22.71 10.41 -21.48
CA SER A 462 -23.18 11.75 -21.83
C SER A 462 -24.15 12.31 -20.77
N GLY A 463 -23.86 13.53 -20.29
CA GLY A 463 -24.60 14.17 -19.20
C GLY A 463 -24.09 13.83 -17.80
N GLY A 464 -23.25 12.82 -17.68
CA GLY A 464 -22.58 12.43 -16.43
C GLY A 464 -21.41 13.33 -16.07
N GLN A 465 -20.62 12.90 -15.09
CA GLN A 465 -19.46 13.62 -14.56
C GLN A 465 -18.22 12.75 -14.63
N GLN A 466 -17.10 13.33 -15.02
CA GLN A 466 -15.75 12.75 -14.89
C GLN A 466 -15.00 13.47 -13.78
N SER A 467 -14.42 12.72 -12.84
CA SER A 467 -13.43 13.20 -11.88
C SER A 467 -12.10 12.50 -12.17
N TYR A 468 -10.99 13.24 -12.18
CA TYR A 468 -9.73 12.67 -12.65
C TYR A 468 -8.50 13.30 -11.99
N VAL A 469 -7.40 12.52 -12.00
CA VAL A 469 -6.04 12.92 -11.67
C VAL A 469 -5.16 12.58 -12.87
N ASP A 470 -4.41 13.56 -13.38
CA ASP A 470 -3.47 13.39 -14.48
C ASP A 470 -2.38 14.48 -14.45
N GLY A 471 -1.53 14.55 -15.48
CA GLY A 471 -0.47 15.55 -15.57
C GLY A 471 -0.95 17.01 -15.51
N SER A 472 -2.20 17.30 -15.89
CA SER A 472 -2.77 18.65 -15.84
C SER A 472 -3.22 19.08 -14.44
N THR A 473 -3.53 18.13 -13.56
CA THR A 473 -3.89 18.42 -12.17
C THR A 473 -2.67 18.73 -11.31
N GLY A 474 -1.48 18.21 -11.70
CA GLY A 474 -0.26 18.39 -10.92
C GLY A 474 -0.46 17.93 -9.47
N PHE A 475 -0.09 18.77 -8.51
CA PHE A 475 -0.23 18.53 -7.06
C PHE A 475 -1.58 19.03 -6.50
N GLN A 476 -2.56 19.31 -7.36
CA GLN A 476 -3.88 19.76 -6.93
C GLN A 476 -4.84 18.56 -6.76
N PRO A 477 -5.93 18.74 -5.98
CA PRO A 477 -7.00 17.75 -5.87
C PRO A 477 -7.57 17.31 -7.24
N PRO A 478 -8.27 16.17 -7.30
CA PRO A 478 -8.89 15.69 -8.53
C PRO A 478 -9.74 16.78 -9.19
N ALA A 479 -9.53 16.99 -10.49
CA ALA A 479 -10.38 17.87 -11.28
C ALA A 479 -11.67 17.16 -11.68
N SER A 480 -12.72 17.94 -11.95
CA SER A 480 -14.01 17.42 -12.36
C SER A 480 -14.56 18.18 -13.57
N SER A 481 -15.21 17.44 -14.48
CA SER A 481 -15.88 18.01 -15.64
C SER A 481 -17.19 17.30 -15.96
N LYS A 482 -18.18 18.03 -16.50
CA LYS A 482 -19.42 17.46 -17.03
C LYS A 482 -19.16 16.89 -18.44
N LEU A 483 -19.65 15.71 -18.71
CA LEU A 483 -19.46 15.03 -19.98
C LEU A 483 -20.53 15.46 -21.00
N ALA A 484 -20.10 15.98 -22.15
CA ALA A 484 -20.99 16.38 -23.24
C ALA A 484 -21.37 15.21 -24.16
N SER A 485 -20.63 14.10 -24.10
CA SER A 485 -20.85 12.92 -24.96
C SER A 485 -20.31 11.66 -24.26
N ASP A 486 -20.54 10.50 -24.85
CA ASP A 486 -19.98 9.21 -24.42
C ASP A 486 -18.49 9.08 -24.71
N LYS A 487 -17.90 10.01 -25.47
CA LYS A 487 -16.48 10.02 -25.83
C LYS A 487 -15.67 10.77 -24.77
N ILE A 488 -14.71 10.08 -24.20
CA ILE A 488 -13.87 10.57 -23.10
C ILE A 488 -12.41 10.56 -23.55
N SER A 489 -11.72 11.68 -23.36
CA SER A 489 -10.27 11.78 -23.56
C SER A 489 -9.56 11.56 -22.22
N LEU A 490 -8.61 10.65 -22.20
CA LEU A 490 -7.73 10.35 -21.07
C LEU A 490 -6.33 10.84 -21.41
N ALA A 491 -5.79 11.76 -20.64
CA ALA A 491 -4.40 12.16 -20.74
C ALA A 491 -3.45 11.00 -20.36
N GLY A 492 -2.15 11.17 -20.59
CA GLY A 492 -1.16 10.17 -20.18
C GLY A 492 -1.22 9.89 -18.67
N PHE A 493 -1.20 8.61 -18.30
CA PHE A 493 -1.32 8.11 -16.92
C PHE A 493 -2.55 8.63 -16.13
N SER A 494 -3.58 9.08 -16.84
CA SER A 494 -4.82 9.54 -16.19
C SER A 494 -5.51 8.41 -15.45
N VAL A 495 -5.94 8.69 -14.22
CA VAL A 495 -6.91 7.89 -13.46
C VAL A 495 -8.20 8.69 -13.39
N SER A 496 -9.29 8.13 -13.91
CA SER A 496 -10.57 8.82 -14.05
C SER A 496 -11.72 7.98 -13.51
N VAL A 497 -12.62 8.61 -12.78
CA VAL A 497 -13.89 8.04 -12.36
C VAL A 497 -15.01 8.74 -13.11
N VAL A 498 -15.75 7.99 -13.91
CA VAL A 498 -16.92 8.45 -14.64
C VAL A 498 -18.16 8.03 -13.88
N THR A 499 -18.96 9.00 -13.42
CA THR A 499 -20.28 8.75 -12.84
C THR A 499 -21.33 9.00 -13.92
N LEU A 500 -22.11 7.98 -14.25
CA LEU A 500 -23.20 8.07 -15.22
C LEU A 500 -24.36 8.91 -14.65
N PRO A 501 -25.17 9.56 -15.51
CA PRO A 501 -26.32 10.36 -15.08
C PRO A 501 -27.40 9.56 -14.37
#